data_4cebd58595d069f0a3eb3a2d3f095c94
#
_entry.id   4cebd58595d069f0a3eb3a2d3f095c94
#
_cell.length_a   1.000
_cell.length_b   1.000
_cell.length_c   1.000
_cell.angle_alpha   90.00
_cell.angle_beta   90.00
_cell.angle_gamma   90.00
#
_symmetry.space_group_name_H-M   'P 1'
#
loop_
_entity.id
_entity.type
_entity.pdbx_description
1 polymer ?
#
loop_
_entity_poly.entity_id
_entity_poly.type
_entity_poly.pdbx_seq_one_letter_code
_entity_poly.pdbx_strand_id
1 'polypeptide(L)'
;MLFRSVFPALKNLKSINFVGNVEGRDILEGELDAVIADGFSGNVAIKSLEGAISAMLSVLKQNIKSSLKAKIGYKFFMQKAFRKTKDVLDYNKAGGAVFLGIDGVVMKCHGSAKETSFKNALFQAETAIKADVNGEISKNLTAEEVAAIEF
;
A
#
# COMPACT_ATOMS: atom_id res chain seq x y z
N MET A 1 10.46 -22.35 -0.25
CA MET A 1 9.87 -23.48 -1.01
C MET A 1 8.42 -23.27 -1.41
N LEU A 2 7.62 -22.57 -0.64
CA LEU A 2 6.21 -22.22 -0.95
C LEU A 2 6.01 -21.60 -2.36
N PHE A 3 6.89 -20.70 -2.78
CA PHE A 3 6.75 -20.00 -4.07
C PHE A 3 6.80 -20.93 -5.30
N ARG A 4 7.46 -22.09 -5.21
CA ARG A 4 7.56 -23.01 -6.34
C ARG A 4 6.26 -23.79 -6.59
N SER A 5 5.48 -24.09 -5.54
CA SER A 5 4.20 -24.78 -5.67
C SER A 5 3.04 -23.83 -6.00
N VAL A 6 3.04 -22.63 -5.43
CA VAL A 6 1.97 -21.65 -5.61
C VAL A 6 2.00 -20.99 -7.00
N PHE A 7 3.19 -20.76 -7.57
CA PHE A 7 3.33 -20.12 -8.89
C PHE A 7 2.55 -20.83 -10.02
N PRO A 8 2.67 -22.15 -10.21
CA PRO A 8 1.89 -22.86 -11.25
C PRO A 8 0.38 -22.80 -10.99
N ALA A 9 -0.04 -22.86 -9.73
CA ALA A 9 -1.45 -22.78 -9.35
C ALA A 9 -2.02 -21.40 -9.73
N LEU A 10 -1.36 -20.31 -9.34
CA LEU A 10 -1.78 -18.95 -9.68
C LEU A 10 -1.77 -18.69 -11.20
N LYS A 11 -0.77 -19.21 -11.92
CA LYS A 11 -0.68 -19.07 -13.37
C LYS A 11 -1.85 -19.72 -14.11
N ASN A 12 -2.43 -20.75 -13.55
CA ASN A 12 -3.55 -21.49 -14.15
C ASN A 12 -4.93 -20.89 -13.78
N LEU A 13 -4.99 -19.97 -12.80
CA LEU A 13 -6.23 -19.29 -12.43
C LEU A 13 -6.65 -18.30 -13.51
N LYS A 14 -7.83 -18.54 -14.11
CA LYS A 14 -8.39 -17.66 -15.15
C LYS A 14 -9.09 -16.42 -14.57
N SER A 15 -9.38 -16.41 -13.27
CA SER A 15 -10.06 -15.33 -12.58
C SER A 15 -9.19 -14.13 -12.26
N ILE A 16 -7.86 -14.28 -12.38
CA ILE A 16 -6.89 -13.21 -12.10
C ILE A 16 -5.92 -13.03 -13.27
N ASN A 17 -5.45 -11.81 -13.46
CA ASN A 17 -4.33 -11.51 -14.35
C ASN A 17 -3.01 -11.67 -13.60
N PHE A 18 -2.54 -12.92 -13.46
CA PHE A 18 -1.31 -13.19 -12.73
C PHE A 18 -0.08 -12.81 -13.56
N VAL A 19 0.63 -11.77 -13.14
CA VAL A 19 1.83 -11.25 -13.83
C VAL A 19 3.12 -11.95 -13.40
N GLY A 20 3.10 -12.77 -12.36
CA GLY A 20 4.27 -13.49 -11.87
C GLY A 20 4.89 -12.91 -10.62
N ASN A 21 6.15 -13.24 -10.37
CA ASN A 21 6.92 -12.71 -9.26
C ASN A 21 7.40 -11.30 -9.59
N VAL A 22 7.37 -10.42 -8.57
CA VAL A 22 7.78 -9.03 -8.68
C VAL A 22 8.93 -8.73 -7.72
N GLU A 23 9.73 -7.74 -8.04
CA GLU A 23 10.79 -7.23 -7.17
C GLU A 23 10.32 -5.99 -6.39
N GLY A 24 11.04 -5.66 -5.31
CA GLY A 24 10.67 -4.51 -4.46
C GLY A 24 10.63 -3.16 -5.21
N ARG A 25 11.38 -3.02 -6.31
CA ARG A 25 11.35 -1.82 -7.17
C ARG A 25 10.03 -1.68 -7.92
N ASP A 26 9.45 -2.79 -8.36
CA ASP A 26 8.24 -2.81 -9.19
C ASP A 26 7.00 -2.33 -8.41
N ILE A 27 7.05 -2.40 -7.06
CA ILE A 27 5.95 -1.95 -6.18
C ILE A 27 5.60 -0.47 -6.39
N LEU A 28 6.60 0.37 -6.73
CA LEU A 28 6.40 1.82 -6.88
C LEU A 28 6.14 2.26 -8.33
N GLU A 29 6.26 1.37 -9.30
CA GLU A 29 6.06 1.69 -10.72
C GLU A 29 4.58 1.93 -11.06
N GLY A 30 3.66 1.43 -10.24
CA GLY A 30 2.22 1.66 -10.41
C GLY A 30 1.57 0.84 -11.53
N GLU A 31 2.25 -0.18 -12.01
CA GLU A 31 1.74 -1.09 -13.06
C GLU A 31 0.96 -2.28 -12.50
N LEU A 32 0.98 -2.46 -11.18
CA LEU A 32 0.36 -3.59 -10.48
C LEU A 32 -0.84 -3.13 -9.67
N ASP A 33 -1.97 -3.81 -9.82
CA ASP A 33 -3.17 -3.56 -9.01
C ASP A 33 -3.03 -4.10 -7.58
N ALA A 34 -2.34 -5.25 -7.41
CA ALA A 34 -2.10 -5.86 -6.11
C ALA A 34 -0.77 -6.63 -6.08
N VAL A 35 -0.10 -6.58 -4.94
CA VAL A 35 1.10 -7.35 -4.63
C VAL A 35 0.84 -8.17 -3.37
N ILE A 36 0.97 -9.48 -3.48
CA ILE A 36 0.79 -10.42 -2.37
C ILE A 36 2.16 -10.77 -1.80
N ALA A 37 2.31 -10.63 -0.50
CA ALA A 37 3.52 -10.97 0.24
C ALA A 37 3.16 -11.60 1.59
N ASP A 38 4.10 -12.34 2.18
CA ASP A 38 3.97 -12.75 3.58
C ASP A 38 4.03 -11.53 4.52
N GLY A 39 3.49 -11.69 5.74
CA GLY A 39 3.36 -10.55 6.67
C GLY A 39 4.69 -9.95 7.12
N PHE A 40 5.78 -10.73 7.12
CA PHE A 40 7.10 -10.23 7.48
C PHE A 40 7.72 -9.45 6.31
N SER A 41 7.83 -10.06 5.12
CA SER A 41 8.41 -9.42 3.94
C SER A 41 7.64 -8.18 3.53
N GLY A 42 6.31 -8.26 3.51
CA GLY A 42 5.45 -7.11 3.21
C GLY A 42 5.62 -5.97 4.22
N ASN A 43 5.68 -6.27 5.51
CA ASN A 43 5.91 -5.25 6.53
C ASN A 43 7.30 -4.61 6.43
N VAL A 44 8.35 -5.41 6.16
CA VAL A 44 9.71 -4.89 5.94
C VAL A 44 9.73 -3.96 4.71
N ALA A 45 9.13 -4.38 3.60
CA ALA A 45 9.05 -3.57 2.38
C ALA A 45 8.36 -2.21 2.66
N ILE A 46 7.16 -2.22 3.27
CA ILE A 46 6.43 -0.99 3.60
C ILE A 46 7.24 -0.09 4.52
N LYS A 47 7.81 -0.62 5.60
CA LYS A 47 8.58 0.17 6.57
C LYS A 47 9.89 0.71 6.00
N SER A 48 10.53 -0.04 5.11
CA SER A 48 11.73 0.43 4.40
C SER A 48 11.39 1.57 3.44
N LEU A 49 10.29 1.47 2.69
CA LEU A 49 9.81 2.54 1.80
C LEU A 49 9.43 3.80 2.59
N GLU A 50 8.67 3.67 3.68
CA GLU A 50 8.33 4.80 4.56
C GLU A 50 9.59 5.50 5.10
N GLY A 51 10.57 4.72 5.56
CA GLY A 51 11.85 5.21 6.07
C GLY A 51 12.68 5.91 4.99
N ALA A 52 12.78 5.31 3.81
CA ALA A 52 13.53 5.87 2.69
C ALA A 52 12.94 7.21 2.20
N ILE A 53 11.62 7.27 2.03
CA ILE A 53 10.90 8.50 1.66
C ILE A 53 11.12 9.60 2.70
N SER A 54 10.98 9.26 3.99
CA SER A 54 11.17 10.21 5.09
C SER A 54 12.60 10.74 5.14
N ALA A 55 13.60 9.87 4.98
CA ALA A 55 15.02 10.24 4.94
C ALA A 55 15.32 11.16 3.74
N MET A 56 14.84 10.81 2.55
CA MET A 56 15.03 11.61 1.34
C MET A 56 14.43 13.01 1.50
N LEU A 57 13.21 13.12 2.00
CA LEU A 57 12.54 14.40 2.24
C LEU A 57 13.29 15.22 3.30
N SER A 58 13.85 14.58 4.33
CA SER A 58 14.65 15.24 5.37
C SER A 58 15.93 15.84 4.80
N VAL A 59 16.71 15.05 4.03
CA VAL A 59 17.94 15.50 3.37
C VAL A 59 17.65 16.67 2.42
N LEU A 60 16.59 16.56 1.62
CA LEU A 60 16.19 17.63 0.70
C LEU A 60 15.83 18.93 1.45
N LYS A 61 15.09 18.80 2.56
CA LYS A 61 14.74 19.94 3.44
C LYS A 61 15.99 20.57 4.06
N GLN A 62 16.98 19.77 4.49
CA GLN A 62 18.24 20.28 5.02
C GLN A 62 19.02 21.07 3.95
N ASN A 63 19.13 20.53 2.74
CA ASN A 63 19.83 21.18 1.63
C ASN A 63 19.14 22.50 1.22
N ILE A 64 17.82 22.56 1.18
CA ILE A 64 17.08 23.81 0.93
C ILE A 64 17.37 24.84 2.04
N LYS A 65 17.48 24.38 3.29
CA LYS A 65 17.72 25.27 4.43
C LYS A 65 19.18 25.76 4.54
N SER A 66 20.13 25.09 3.93
CA SER A 66 21.56 25.38 4.05
C SER A 66 21.99 26.66 3.33
N SER A 67 21.23 27.16 2.34
CA SER A 67 21.56 28.33 1.54
C SER A 67 20.38 29.31 1.44
N LEU A 68 20.69 30.60 1.54
CA LEU A 68 19.69 31.66 1.35
C LEU A 68 19.15 31.66 -0.08
N LYS A 69 20.01 31.44 -1.07
CA LYS A 69 19.62 31.31 -2.49
C LYS A 69 18.67 30.12 -2.70
N ALA A 70 18.97 28.97 -2.09
CA ALA A 70 18.13 27.78 -2.17
C ALA A 70 16.75 28.02 -1.52
N LYS A 71 16.70 28.71 -0.37
CA LYS A 71 15.42 29.07 0.28
C LYS A 71 14.55 29.97 -0.60
N ILE A 72 15.15 30.98 -1.24
CA ILE A 72 14.47 31.90 -2.15
C ILE A 72 13.95 31.12 -3.37
N GLY A 73 14.82 30.34 -4.03
CA GLY A 73 14.44 29.51 -5.18
C GLY A 73 13.34 28.52 -4.87
N TYR A 74 13.43 27.84 -3.72
CA TYR A 74 12.37 26.96 -3.25
C TYR A 74 11.04 27.70 -3.08
N LYS A 75 11.03 28.84 -2.37
CA LYS A 75 9.80 29.60 -2.08
C LYS A 75 9.09 30.06 -3.35
N PHE A 76 9.82 30.54 -4.33
CA PHE A 76 9.23 31.14 -5.54
C PHE A 76 8.94 30.12 -6.64
N PHE A 77 9.76 29.08 -6.80
CA PHE A 77 9.67 28.20 -7.97
C PHE A 77 9.28 26.75 -7.63
N MET A 78 9.66 26.23 -6.45
CA MET A 78 9.52 24.80 -6.15
C MET A 78 8.48 24.46 -5.08
N GLN A 79 7.99 25.42 -4.30
CA GLN A 79 7.10 25.16 -3.17
C GLN A 79 5.83 24.40 -3.56
N LYS A 80 5.22 24.76 -4.68
CA LYS A 80 3.98 24.11 -5.18
C LYS A 80 4.24 22.68 -5.62
N ALA A 81 5.33 22.45 -6.37
CA ALA A 81 5.71 21.11 -6.83
C ALA A 81 6.06 20.21 -5.64
N PHE A 82 6.87 20.71 -4.72
CA PHE A 82 7.26 19.96 -3.53
C PHE A 82 6.07 19.59 -2.64
N ARG A 83 5.11 20.50 -2.48
CA ARG A 83 3.88 20.21 -1.73
C ARG A 83 3.07 19.11 -2.42
N LYS A 84 2.91 19.16 -3.75
CA LYS A 84 2.24 18.11 -4.51
C LYS A 84 2.93 16.75 -4.32
N THR A 85 4.26 16.70 -4.45
CA THR A 85 5.03 15.47 -4.24
C THR A 85 4.84 14.92 -2.83
N LYS A 86 4.95 15.79 -1.81
CA LYS A 86 4.70 15.38 -0.42
C LYS A 86 3.29 14.86 -0.22
N ASP A 87 2.32 15.48 -0.86
CA ASP A 87 0.91 15.09 -0.77
C ASP A 87 0.63 13.73 -1.39
N VAL A 88 1.34 13.36 -2.46
CA VAL A 88 1.26 12.02 -3.09
C VAL A 88 1.93 10.97 -2.20
N LEU A 89 3.06 11.32 -1.58
CA LEU A 89 3.85 10.42 -0.74
C LEU A 89 3.34 10.32 0.71
N ASP A 90 2.27 11.03 1.06
CA ASP A 90 1.73 11.03 2.42
C ASP A 90 0.79 9.83 2.63
N TYR A 91 1.36 8.77 3.18
CA TYR A 91 0.61 7.56 3.55
C TYR A 91 -0.51 7.80 4.58
N ASN A 92 -0.48 8.90 5.32
CA ASN A 92 -1.58 9.26 6.24
C ASN A 92 -2.88 9.58 5.49
N LYS A 93 -2.81 9.90 4.20
CA LYS A 93 -3.99 10.10 3.36
C LYS A 93 -4.68 8.79 2.98
N ALA A 94 -3.97 7.69 2.99
CA ALA A 94 -4.53 6.38 2.68
C ALA A 94 -5.53 5.89 3.74
N GLY A 95 -5.45 6.41 4.98
CA GLY A 95 -6.35 6.04 6.07
C GLY A 95 -5.88 4.82 6.83
N GLY A 96 -6.23 3.63 6.39
CA GLY A 96 -5.88 2.38 7.04
C GLY A 96 -5.81 1.21 6.06
N ALA A 97 -5.60 0.02 6.59
CA ALA A 97 -5.65 -1.24 5.86
C ALA A 97 -6.85 -2.06 6.37
N VAL A 98 -7.59 -2.68 5.46
CA VAL A 98 -8.67 -3.60 5.83
C VAL A 98 -8.08 -4.97 6.16
N PHE A 99 -8.54 -5.58 7.26
CA PHE A 99 -8.28 -6.98 7.54
C PHE A 99 -9.24 -7.84 6.72
N LEU A 100 -8.70 -8.72 5.89
CA LEU A 100 -9.47 -9.70 5.12
C LEU A 100 -9.59 -11.01 5.91
N GLY A 101 -10.63 -11.81 5.62
CA GLY A 101 -10.85 -13.11 6.26
C GLY A 101 -11.47 -13.03 7.67
N ILE A 102 -12.05 -11.90 8.02
CA ILE A 102 -12.81 -11.69 9.27
C ILE A 102 -14.28 -11.49 8.89
N ASP A 103 -15.19 -12.04 9.69
CA ASP A 103 -16.63 -11.83 9.52
C ASP A 103 -17.02 -10.42 9.98
N GLY A 104 -16.75 -9.45 9.12
CA GLY A 104 -16.98 -8.02 9.35
C GLY A 104 -15.88 -7.14 8.75
N VAL A 105 -16.09 -5.83 8.77
CA VAL A 105 -15.11 -4.86 8.29
C VAL A 105 -14.28 -4.34 9.46
N VAL A 106 -13.02 -4.73 9.50
CA VAL A 106 -12.05 -4.26 10.50
C VAL A 106 -10.95 -3.48 9.81
N MET A 107 -10.73 -2.23 10.24
CA MET A 107 -9.70 -1.34 9.70
C MET A 107 -8.55 -1.18 10.68
N LYS A 108 -7.34 -1.37 10.21
CA LYS A 108 -6.11 -1.09 10.96
C LYS A 108 -5.52 0.24 10.52
N CYS A 109 -5.53 1.22 11.43
CA CYS A 109 -4.80 2.47 11.22
C CYS A 109 -3.32 2.32 11.58
N HIS A 110 -2.48 3.18 11.01
CA HIS A 110 -1.07 3.26 11.39
C HIS A 110 -0.92 3.68 12.85
N GLY A 111 0.12 3.20 13.57
CA GLY A 111 0.35 3.55 14.97
C GLY A 111 0.57 5.05 15.23
N SER A 112 1.01 5.81 14.22
CA SER A 112 1.15 7.27 14.24
C SER A 112 -0.04 8.00 13.58
N ALA A 113 -1.17 7.32 13.36
CA ALA A 113 -2.35 7.89 12.73
C ALA A 113 -2.84 9.14 13.47
N LYS A 114 -3.12 10.18 12.70
CA LYS A 114 -3.72 11.42 13.19
C LYS A 114 -5.21 11.44 12.83
N GLU A 115 -5.90 12.47 13.27
CA GLU A 115 -7.33 12.68 13.00
C GLU A 115 -7.71 12.45 11.53
N THR A 116 -6.94 13.01 10.59
CA THR A 116 -7.18 12.84 9.14
C THR A 116 -7.08 11.38 8.71
N SER A 117 -6.07 10.63 9.18
CA SER A 117 -5.93 9.21 8.87
C SER A 117 -7.10 8.40 9.42
N PHE A 118 -7.51 8.67 10.66
CA PHE A 118 -8.64 8.01 11.28
C PHE A 118 -9.95 8.28 10.54
N LYS A 119 -10.20 9.55 10.17
CA LYS A 119 -11.34 9.93 9.34
C LYS A 119 -11.35 9.18 7.99
N ASN A 120 -10.21 9.11 7.31
CA ASN A 120 -10.10 8.40 6.04
C ASN A 120 -10.31 6.89 6.21
N ALA A 121 -9.84 6.30 7.31
CA ALA A 121 -10.10 4.89 7.61
C ALA A 121 -11.60 4.59 7.82
N LEU A 122 -12.35 5.51 8.44
CA LEU A 122 -13.81 5.39 8.56
C LEU A 122 -14.50 5.45 7.19
N PHE A 123 -14.08 6.34 6.30
CA PHE A 123 -14.61 6.37 4.93
C PHE A 123 -14.28 5.11 4.14
N GLN A 124 -13.07 4.57 4.32
CA GLN A 124 -12.71 3.27 3.71
C GLN A 124 -13.55 2.14 4.27
N ALA A 125 -13.81 2.10 5.58
CA ALA A 125 -14.71 1.11 6.20
C ALA A 125 -16.12 1.20 5.61
N GLU A 126 -16.66 2.42 5.49
CA GLU A 126 -17.96 2.65 4.86
C GLU A 126 -17.98 2.15 3.40
N THR A 127 -16.93 2.42 2.65
CA THR A 127 -16.78 1.95 1.26
C THR A 127 -16.73 0.43 1.19
N ALA A 128 -15.96 -0.22 2.07
CA ALA A 128 -15.86 -1.68 2.12
C ALA A 128 -17.19 -2.35 2.48
N ILE A 129 -17.96 -1.75 3.39
CA ILE A 129 -19.31 -2.22 3.73
C ILE A 129 -20.26 -2.07 2.54
N LYS A 130 -20.26 -0.92 1.88
CA LYS A 130 -21.13 -0.68 0.71
C LYS A 130 -20.80 -1.57 -0.48
N ALA A 131 -19.52 -1.92 -0.63
CA ALA A 131 -19.05 -2.85 -1.66
C ALA A 131 -19.24 -4.33 -1.29
N ASP A 132 -19.77 -4.63 -0.12
CA ASP A 132 -19.95 -5.99 0.39
C ASP A 132 -18.70 -6.87 0.23
N VAL A 133 -17.53 -6.33 0.61
CA VAL A 133 -16.23 -6.99 0.39
C VAL A 133 -16.22 -8.43 0.92
N ASN A 134 -16.79 -8.67 2.10
CA ASN A 134 -16.85 -10.01 2.69
C ASN A 134 -17.75 -10.95 1.91
N GLY A 135 -18.92 -10.48 1.45
CA GLY A 135 -19.83 -11.25 0.61
C GLY A 135 -19.19 -11.60 -0.74
N GLU A 136 -18.49 -10.65 -1.35
CA GLU A 136 -17.78 -10.89 -2.60
C GLU A 136 -16.62 -11.89 -2.44
N ILE A 137 -15.85 -11.80 -1.35
CA ILE A 137 -14.81 -12.81 -1.03
C ILE A 137 -15.46 -14.20 -0.86
N SER A 138 -16.52 -14.29 -0.08
CA SER A 138 -17.21 -15.56 0.19
C SER A 138 -17.82 -16.20 -1.06
N LYS A 139 -18.32 -15.39 -1.99
CA LYS A 139 -18.87 -15.87 -3.28
C LYS A 139 -17.79 -16.38 -4.22
N ASN A 140 -16.59 -15.78 -4.20
CA ASN A 140 -15.52 -16.08 -5.11
C ASN A 140 -14.50 -17.09 -4.56
N LEU A 141 -14.53 -17.39 -3.25
CA LEU A 141 -13.76 -18.47 -2.63
C LEU A 141 -14.64 -19.73 -2.56
N THR A 142 -14.60 -20.54 -3.61
CA THR A 142 -15.28 -21.84 -3.59
C THR A 142 -14.48 -22.85 -2.75
N ALA A 143 -15.18 -23.81 -2.14
CA ALA A 143 -14.53 -24.88 -1.36
C ALA A 143 -13.51 -25.66 -2.21
N GLU A 144 -13.74 -25.78 -3.52
CA GLU A 144 -12.83 -26.46 -4.47
C GLU A 144 -11.56 -25.65 -4.68
N GLU A 145 -11.64 -24.32 -4.79
CA GLU A 145 -10.46 -23.44 -4.91
C GLU A 145 -9.66 -23.40 -3.61
N VAL A 146 -10.32 -23.43 -2.45
CA VAL A 146 -9.66 -23.51 -1.15
C VAL A 146 -8.99 -24.88 -0.98
N ALA A 147 -9.64 -25.97 -1.34
CA ALA A 147 -9.07 -27.32 -1.27
C ALA A 147 -7.89 -27.51 -2.23
N ALA A 148 -7.87 -26.82 -3.37
CA ALA A 148 -6.74 -26.84 -4.31
C ALA A 148 -5.48 -26.10 -3.76
N ILE A 149 -5.61 -25.36 -2.66
CA ILE A 149 -4.53 -24.61 -1.99
C ILE A 149 -4.01 -25.38 -0.76
N GLU A 150 -4.61 -26.52 -0.40
CA GLU A 150 -4.06 -27.37 0.67
C GLU A 150 -2.65 -27.85 0.29
N PHE A 151 -1.70 -27.48 1.16
CA PHE A 151 -0.24 -27.66 1.03
C PHE A 151 0.21 -29.08 1.38
#